data_1d869f3c51d64cb96db42cfbd3590aad
#
_entry.id   1d869f3c51d64cb96db42cfbd3590aad
#
_cell.length_a   1.000
_cell.length_b   1.000
_cell.length_c   1.000
_cell.angle_alpha   90.00
_cell.angle_beta   90.00
_cell.angle_gamma   90.00
#
_symmetry.space_group_name_H-M   'P 1'
#
loop_
_entity.id
_entity.type
_entity.pdbx_description
1 polymer ?
#
loop_
_entity_poly.entity_id
_entity_poly.type
_entity_poly.pdbx_seq_one_letter_code
_entity_poly.pdbx_strand_id
1 'polypeptide(L)'
;MFPKLIIDINKLRDNLDWLVSACHKKAIEVAVVTKVFCADEKICMMIDSSQADSFADSRLENLEAIATQKPKQLLRIPMQSEIDRVIRTADISMQSSVDTIRLSGDSAIRQDRIHKVILMVDLGDLREGIFNSDEKSIIEAADAIVNCKNLEFYGVGVNLTC
;
A
#
# COMPACT_ATOMS: atom_id res chain seq x y z
N MET A 1 17.50 -34.96 -1.84
CA MET A 1 16.40 -34.19 -2.48
C MET A 1 16.10 -33.01 -1.55
N PHE A 2 16.21 -31.77 -2.03
CA PHE A 2 15.90 -30.60 -1.19
C PHE A 2 14.39 -30.37 -1.17
N PRO A 3 13.82 -29.85 -0.06
CA PRO A 3 12.43 -29.42 -0.06
C PRO A 3 12.23 -28.33 -1.14
N LYS A 4 11.09 -28.40 -1.86
CA LYS A 4 10.72 -27.42 -2.89
C LYS A 4 9.24 -27.06 -2.77
N LEU A 5 8.93 -25.80 -3.03
CA LEU A 5 7.57 -25.32 -3.21
C LEU A 5 7.21 -25.37 -4.70
N ILE A 6 6.07 -25.93 -5.02
CA ILE A 6 5.51 -25.94 -6.39
C ILE A 6 4.28 -25.06 -6.39
N ILE A 7 4.29 -24.04 -7.25
CA ILE A 7 3.16 -23.10 -7.42
C ILE A 7 2.52 -23.38 -8.78
N ASP A 8 1.21 -23.68 -8.76
CA ASP A 8 0.40 -23.79 -9.97
C ASP A 8 -0.14 -22.41 -10.33
N ILE A 9 0.45 -21.79 -11.34
CA ILE A 9 0.11 -20.43 -11.79
C ILE A 9 -1.33 -20.34 -12.29
N ASN A 10 -1.87 -21.39 -12.92
CA ASN A 10 -3.24 -21.37 -13.43
C ASN A 10 -4.24 -21.36 -12.27
N LYS A 11 -4.04 -22.20 -11.27
CA LYS A 11 -4.89 -22.21 -10.06
C LYS A 11 -4.80 -20.89 -9.29
N LEU A 12 -3.61 -20.29 -9.23
CA LEU A 12 -3.43 -19.00 -8.59
C LEU A 12 -4.18 -17.90 -9.35
N ARG A 13 -4.14 -17.91 -10.68
CA ARG A 13 -4.91 -17.02 -11.54
C ARG A 13 -6.42 -17.19 -11.32
N ASP A 14 -6.92 -18.42 -11.39
CA ASP A 14 -8.35 -18.70 -11.21
C ASP A 14 -8.87 -18.19 -9.85
N ASN A 15 -8.08 -18.37 -8.78
CA ASN A 15 -8.40 -17.85 -7.45
C ASN A 15 -8.42 -16.32 -7.42
N LEU A 16 -7.42 -15.68 -8.04
CA LEU A 16 -7.34 -14.23 -8.11
C LEU A 16 -8.53 -13.64 -8.88
N ASP A 17 -8.82 -14.18 -10.06
CA ASP A 17 -9.90 -13.69 -10.93
C ASP A 17 -11.26 -13.83 -10.25
N TRP A 18 -11.49 -14.96 -9.54
CA TRP A 18 -12.70 -15.15 -8.75
C TRP A 18 -12.82 -14.11 -7.63
N LEU A 19 -11.74 -13.88 -6.85
CA LEU A 19 -11.71 -12.93 -5.74
C LEU A 19 -11.95 -11.49 -6.23
N VAL A 20 -11.20 -11.07 -7.26
CA VAL A 20 -11.32 -9.73 -7.85
C VAL A 20 -12.74 -9.51 -8.37
N SER A 21 -13.29 -10.47 -9.11
CA SER A 21 -14.68 -10.40 -9.60
C SER A 21 -15.69 -10.28 -8.47
N ALA A 22 -15.51 -11.00 -7.36
CA ALA A 22 -16.40 -10.92 -6.21
C ALA A 22 -16.35 -9.55 -5.52
N CYS A 23 -15.14 -8.96 -5.38
CA CYS A 23 -14.92 -7.64 -4.79
C CYS A 23 -15.47 -6.53 -5.69
N HIS A 24 -15.18 -6.56 -6.99
CA HIS A 24 -15.63 -5.55 -7.95
C HIS A 24 -17.17 -5.48 -8.06
N LYS A 25 -17.90 -6.60 -7.90
CA LYS A 25 -19.37 -6.59 -7.80
C LYS A 25 -19.89 -5.76 -6.62
N LYS A 26 -19.04 -5.42 -5.65
CA LYS A 26 -19.35 -4.62 -4.47
C LYS A 26 -18.66 -3.25 -4.50
N ALA A 27 -18.08 -2.86 -5.65
CA ALA A 27 -17.26 -1.66 -5.80
C ALA A 27 -16.07 -1.61 -4.81
N ILE A 28 -15.46 -2.77 -4.55
CA ILE A 28 -14.27 -2.90 -3.70
C ILE A 28 -13.07 -3.19 -4.60
N GLU A 29 -12.06 -2.32 -4.55
CA GLU A 29 -10.76 -2.54 -5.21
C GLU A 29 -9.92 -3.58 -4.50
N VAL A 30 -9.06 -4.28 -5.25
CA VAL A 30 -8.20 -5.35 -4.74
C VAL A 30 -6.74 -5.02 -4.97
N ALA A 31 -6.02 -4.81 -3.87
CA ALA A 31 -4.56 -4.70 -3.87
C ALA A 31 -3.93 -6.07 -3.57
N VAL A 32 -3.13 -6.60 -4.50
CA VAL A 32 -2.50 -7.91 -4.33
C VAL A 32 -1.18 -7.79 -3.58
N VAL A 33 -1.07 -8.50 -2.47
CA VAL A 33 0.09 -8.46 -1.59
C VAL A 33 1.17 -9.44 -2.05
N THR A 34 2.37 -8.93 -2.35
CA THR A 34 3.46 -9.70 -2.97
C THR A 34 4.52 -10.23 -2.00
N LYS A 35 4.47 -9.84 -0.73
CA LYS A 35 5.51 -10.16 0.26
C LYS A 35 5.72 -11.66 0.50
N VAL A 36 4.69 -12.48 0.37
CA VAL A 36 4.74 -13.92 0.66
C VAL A 36 5.60 -14.69 -0.35
N PHE A 37 5.67 -14.19 -1.59
CA PHE A 37 6.47 -14.77 -2.67
C PHE A 37 7.60 -13.84 -3.14
N CYS A 38 7.95 -12.83 -2.32
CA CYS A 38 9.05 -11.89 -2.55
C CYS A 38 9.05 -11.26 -3.94
N ALA A 39 7.89 -10.88 -4.44
CA ALA A 39 7.67 -10.28 -5.76
C ALA A 39 8.24 -11.13 -6.92
N ASP A 40 8.10 -12.46 -6.84
CA ASP A 40 8.51 -13.36 -7.94
C ASP A 40 7.98 -12.85 -9.28
N GLU A 41 8.87 -12.72 -10.26
CA GLU A 41 8.58 -12.08 -11.55
C GLU A 41 7.41 -12.75 -12.28
N LYS A 42 7.36 -14.09 -12.32
CA LYS A 42 6.32 -14.83 -13.05
C LYS A 42 4.95 -14.65 -12.41
N ILE A 43 4.91 -14.61 -11.07
CA ILE A 43 3.67 -14.36 -10.34
C ILE A 43 3.24 -12.91 -10.53
N CYS A 44 4.16 -11.95 -10.47
CA CYS A 44 3.87 -10.54 -10.73
C CYS A 44 3.34 -10.31 -12.14
N MET A 45 3.93 -10.93 -13.16
CA MET A 45 3.42 -10.85 -14.55
C MET A 45 2.00 -11.40 -14.68
N MET A 46 1.69 -12.50 -13.98
CA MET A 46 0.34 -13.05 -13.94
C MET A 46 -0.65 -12.07 -13.29
N ILE A 47 -0.28 -11.45 -12.15
CA ILE A 47 -1.09 -10.46 -11.45
C ILE A 47 -1.28 -9.21 -12.32
N ASP A 48 -0.22 -8.73 -12.98
CA ASP A 48 -0.27 -7.55 -13.84
C ASP A 48 -1.27 -7.72 -14.99
N SER A 49 -1.35 -8.93 -15.56
CA SER A 49 -2.32 -9.28 -16.61
C SER A 49 -3.75 -9.53 -16.12
N SER A 50 -3.99 -9.54 -14.80
CA SER A 50 -5.31 -9.75 -14.19
C SER A 50 -6.09 -8.44 -14.06
N GLN A 51 -7.32 -8.53 -13.53
CA GLN A 51 -8.16 -7.37 -13.20
C GLN A 51 -7.90 -6.80 -11.79
N ALA A 52 -6.85 -7.26 -11.10
CA ALA A 52 -6.45 -6.65 -9.81
C ALA A 52 -6.10 -5.17 -10.00
N ASP A 53 -6.44 -4.33 -9.02
CA ASP A 53 -6.35 -2.88 -9.17
C ASP A 53 -4.95 -2.33 -8.87
N SER A 54 -4.23 -2.97 -7.95
CA SER A 54 -2.90 -2.51 -7.53
C SER A 54 -2.03 -3.63 -6.97
N PHE A 55 -0.74 -3.36 -6.86
CA PHE A 55 0.21 -4.17 -6.11
C PHE A 55 0.45 -3.57 -4.73
N ALA A 56 0.70 -4.42 -3.74
CA ALA A 56 1.01 -3.99 -2.39
C ALA A 56 2.12 -4.84 -1.77
N ASP A 57 3.05 -4.21 -1.06
CA ASP A 57 4.09 -4.90 -0.29
C ASP A 57 4.55 -4.07 0.90
N SER A 58 5.10 -4.72 1.90
CA SER A 58 5.74 -4.05 3.04
C SER A 58 7.23 -3.73 2.81
N ARG A 59 7.83 -4.22 1.72
CA ARG A 59 9.23 -4.00 1.36
C ARG A 59 9.33 -3.19 0.09
N LEU A 60 10.08 -2.09 0.15
CA LEU A 60 10.32 -1.24 -1.03
C LEU A 60 11.07 -1.98 -2.13
N GLU A 61 12.02 -2.87 -1.74
CA GLU A 61 12.77 -3.69 -2.70
C GLU A 61 11.86 -4.53 -3.58
N ASN A 62 10.80 -5.10 -3.00
CA ASN A 62 9.82 -5.87 -3.74
C ASN A 62 9.02 -4.96 -4.70
N LEU A 63 8.55 -3.80 -4.21
CA LEU A 63 7.81 -2.83 -5.06
C LEU A 63 8.68 -2.29 -6.19
N GLU A 64 9.98 -2.07 -5.96
CA GLU A 64 10.93 -1.63 -6.99
C GLU A 64 11.14 -2.70 -8.07
N ALA A 65 11.15 -3.98 -7.68
CA ALA A 65 11.35 -5.09 -8.60
C ALA A 65 10.14 -5.35 -9.53
N ILE A 66 8.93 -4.88 -9.15
CA ILE A 66 7.72 -5.10 -9.93
C ILE A 66 7.67 -4.14 -11.12
N ALA A 67 7.77 -4.66 -12.33
CA ALA A 67 7.55 -3.91 -13.58
C ALA A 67 6.04 -3.89 -13.90
N THR A 68 5.37 -2.76 -13.66
CA THR A 68 3.92 -2.61 -13.86
C THR A 68 3.55 -1.14 -14.10
N GLN A 69 2.39 -0.92 -14.73
CA GLN A 69 1.72 0.38 -14.77
C GLN A 69 0.61 0.50 -13.71
N LYS A 70 0.30 -0.58 -13.00
CA LYS A 70 -0.66 -0.54 -11.91
C LYS A 70 -0.09 0.20 -10.71
N PRO A 71 -0.92 0.89 -9.91
CA PRO A 71 -0.46 1.55 -8.69
C PRO A 71 0.24 0.58 -7.73
N LYS A 72 1.26 1.08 -7.04
CA LYS A 72 2.01 0.36 -6.02
C LYS A 72 1.73 0.96 -4.65
N GLN A 73 1.42 0.11 -3.69
CA GLN A 73 1.08 0.51 -2.33
C GLN A 73 2.08 -0.02 -1.31
N LEU A 74 2.65 0.85 -0.50
CA LEU A 74 3.46 0.46 0.66
C LEU A 74 2.54 0.14 1.85
N LEU A 75 2.55 -1.13 2.30
CA LEU A 75 1.68 -1.66 3.39
C LEU A 75 2.30 -1.51 4.78
N ARG A 76 2.86 -0.37 5.08
CA ARG A 76 3.36 0.01 6.42
C ARG A 76 3.58 1.51 6.49
N ILE A 77 3.73 2.00 7.70
CA ILE A 77 4.19 3.37 7.91
C ILE A 77 5.64 3.49 7.42
N PRO A 78 5.97 4.47 6.57
CA PRO A 78 7.33 4.71 6.12
C PRO A 78 8.27 5.09 7.27
N MET A 79 9.50 4.65 7.23
CA MET A 79 10.56 5.24 8.06
C MET A 79 10.97 6.59 7.48
N GLN A 80 11.31 7.55 8.34
CA GLN A 80 11.71 8.90 7.90
C GLN A 80 12.90 8.87 6.93
N SER A 81 13.85 7.96 7.15
CA SER A 81 15.04 7.81 6.31
C SER A 81 14.79 7.28 4.90
N GLU A 82 13.61 6.71 4.63
CA GLU A 82 13.28 6.11 3.34
C GLU A 82 12.20 6.87 2.56
N ILE A 83 11.70 7.98 3.09
CA ILE A 83 10.57 8.71 2.51
C ILE A 83 10.82 9.10 1.05
N ASP A 84 12.00 9.60 0.70
CA ASP A 84 12.32 9.95 -0.69
C ASP A 84 12.24 8.72 -1.63
N ARG A 85 12.62 7.56 -1.12
CA ARG A 85 12.52 6.30 -1.85
C ARG A 85 11.06 5.83 -1.97
N VAL A 86 10.28 6.00 -0.89
CA VAL A 86 8.84 5.68 -0.89
C VAL A 86 8.11 6.48 -1.96
N ILE A 87 8.27 7.82 -1.95
CA ILE A 87 7.61 8.72 -2.91
C ILE A 87 8.00 8.39 -4.35
N ARG A 88 9.24 7.96 -4.59
CA ARG A 88 9.68 7.55 -5.93
C ARG A 88 9.10 6.22 -6.39
N THR A 89 8.89 5.27 -5.46
CA THR A 89 8.60 3.86 -5.75
C THR A 89 7.12 3.53 -5.66
N ALA A 90 6.44 4.07 -4.65
CA ALA A 90 5.03 3.78 -4.36
C ALA A 90 4.14 4.97 -4.73
N ASP A 91 2.94 4.68 -5.20
CA ASP A 91 1.91 5.67 -5.49
C ASP A 91 1.05 5.96 -4.26
N ILE A 92 0.97 4.98 -3.36
CA ILE A 92 0.14 5.00 -2.16
C ILE A 92 0.97 4.55 -0.96
N SER A 93 0.85 5.23 0.19
CA SER A 93 1.40 4.74 1.47
C SER A 93 0.45 4.91 2.64
N MET A 94 0.63 4.06 3.65
CA MET A 94 -0.05 4.16 4.94
C MET A 94 0.69 5.14 5.84
N GLN A 95 -0.02 6.04 6.52
CA GLN A 95 0.55 7.06 7.40
C GLN A 95 -0.24 7.16 8.70
N SER A 96 0.43 7.52 9.79
CA SER A 96 -0.20 7.77 11.10
C SER A 96 0.51 8.83 11.93
N SER A 97 1.54 9.47 11.38
CA SER A 97 2.33 10.50 12.08
C SER A 97 2.39 11.77 11.25
N VAL A 98 2.07 12.90 11.88
CA VAL A 98 2.14 14.22 11.26
C VAL A 98 3.54 14.50 10.69
N ASP A 99 4.59 14.07 11.40
CA ASP A 99 5.97 14.29 10.96
C ASP A 99 6.30 13.51 9.67
N THR A 100 5.89 12.23 9.59
CA THR A 100 6.10 11.44 8.37
C THR A 100 5.24 11.94 7.21
N ILE A 101 4.03 12.44 7.49
CA ILE A 101 3.15 13.07 6.49
C ILE A 101 3.81 14.32 5.93
N ARG A 102 4.31 15.23 6.77
CA ARG A 102 5.00 16.45 6.33
C ARG A 102 6.24 16.14 5.50
N LEU A 103 7.08 15.22 5.98
CA LEU A 103 8.27 14.78 5.22
C LEU A 103 7.90 14.16 3.87
N SER A 104 6.80 13.39 3.81
CA SER A 104 6.28 12.84 2.56
C SER A 104 5.82 13.93 1.60
N GLY A 105 5.14 14.95 2.12
CA GLY A 105 4.71 16.11 1.34
C GLY A 105 5.90 16.88 0.77
N ASP A 106 6.91 17.19 1.60
CA ASP A 106 8.13 17.87 1.15
C ASP A 106 8.86 17.04 0.07
N SER A 107 8.92 15.73 0.24
CA SER A 107 9.52 14.84 -0.73
C SER A 107 8.72 14.78 -2.04
N ALA A 108 7.40 14.73 -1.95
CA ALA A 108 6.49 14.73 -3.11
C ALA A 108 6.64 16.03 -3.93
N ILE A 109 6.76 17.18 -3.24
CA ILE A 109 7.02 18.47 -3.88
C ILE A 109 8.38 18.46 -4.60
N ARG A 110 9.45 18.03 -3.91
CA ARG A 110 10.80 17.97 -4.52
C ARG A 110 10.88 17.06 -5.74
N GLN A 111 10.08 15.99 -5.76
CA GLN A 111 10.06 15.01 -6.84
C GLN A 111 9.00 15.30 -7.91
N ASP A 112 8.24 16.39 -7.76
CA ASP A 112 7.12 16.77 -8.64
C ASP A 112 6.13 15.61 -8.86
N ARG A 113 5.76 14.94 -7.75
CA ARG A 113 4.81 13.81 -7.76
C ARG A 113 3.61 14.10 -6.89
N ILE A 114 2.45 13.59 -7.27
CA ILE A 114 1.30 13.46 -6.36
C ILE A 114 1.40 12.08 -5.69
N HIS A 115 1.34 12.07 -4.36
CA HIS A 115 1.39 10.84 -3.58
C HIS A 115 0.11 10.66 -2.76
N LYS A 116 -0.48 9.47 -2.84
CA LYS A 116 -1.72 9.13 -2.13
C LYS A 116 -1.43 8.63 -0.73
N VAL A 117 -2.19 9.12 0.22
CA VAL A 117 -2.03 8.77 1.64
C VAL A 117 -3.29 8.12 2.18
N ILE A 118 -3.13 6.94 2.78
CA ILE A 118 -4.14 6.29 3.61
C ILE A 118 -3.80 6.61 5.07
N LEU A 119 -4.67 7.35 5.75
CA LEU A 119 -4.52 7.63 7.17
C LEU A 119 -4.96 6.41 7.99
N MET A 120 -4.03 5.82 8.73
CA MET A 120 -4.29 4.62 9.51
C MET A 120 -4.85 4.96 10.88
N VAL A 121 -5.96 4.31 11.24
CA VAL A 121 -6.58 4.37 12.57
C VAL A 121 -6.49 3.00 13.22
N ASP A 122 -6.02 2.96 14.47
CA ASP A 122 -5.96 1.73 15.26
C ASP A 122 -7.26 1.53 16.04
N LEU A 123 -7.98 0.47 15.74
CA LEU A 123 -9.22 0.08 16.42
C LEU A 123 -9.00 -0.88 17.60
N GLY A 124 -7.74 -1.02 18.06
CA GLY A 124 -7.37 -1.90 19.17
C GLY A 124 -6.52 -3.11 18.77
N ASP A 125 -6.09 -3.18 17.50
CA ASP A 125 -5.13 -4.17 17.04
C ASP A 125 -3.70 -3.93 17.56
N LEU A 126 -3.42 -2.71 17.99
CA LEU A 126 -2.15 -2.24 18.56
C LEU A 126 -0.97 -2.46 17.63
N ARG A 127 -1.21 -2.27 16.33
CA ARG A 127 -0.22 -2.55 15.30
C ARG A 127 0.29 -1.28 14.63
N GLU A 128 -0.53 -0.63 13.83
CA GLU A 128 -0.23 0.68 13.24
C GLU A 128 -1.50 1.52 13.14
N GLY A 129 -1.32 2.82 13.29
CA GLY A 129 -2.42 3.77 13.24
C GLY A 129 -2.45 4.68 14.46
N ILE A 130 -3.24 5.73 14.37
CA ILE A 130 -3.59 6.58 15.51
C ILE A 130 -4.73 5.90 16.25
N PHE A 131 -4.62 5.78 17.58
CA PHE A 131 -5.65 5.10 18.36
C PHE A 131 -7.00 5.82 18.22
N ASN A 132 -8.07 5.06 18.02
CA ASN A 132 -9.38 5.58 17.62
C ASN A 132 -10.02 6.56 18.60
N SER A 133 -9.62 6.56 19.89
CA SER A 133 -10.08 7.54 20.88
C SER A 133 -9.26 8.85 20.87
N ASP A 134 -8.15 8.91 20.13
CA ASP A 134 -7.36 10.14 19.96
C ASP A 134 -7.82 10.93 18.72
N GLU A 135 -9.05 11.43 18.80
CA GLU A 135 -9.68 12.21 17.73
C GLU A 135 -8.84 13.43 17.33
N LYS A 136 -8.18 14.06 18.31
CA LYS A 136 -7.34 15.23 18.05
C LYS A 136 -6.18 14.91 17.11
N SER A 137 -5.44 13.84 17.38
CA SER A 137 -4.32 13.43 16.53
C SER A 137 -4.78 12.94 15.16
N ILE A 138 -5.96 12.30 15.08
CA ILE A 138 -6.55 11.89 13.80
C ILE A 138 -6.85 13.12 12.93
N ILE A 139 -7.51 14.14 13.51
CA ILE A 139 -7.84 15.37 12.78
C ILE A 139 -6.56 16.11 12.37
N GLU A 140 -5.58 16.24 13.27
CA GLU A 140 -4.31 16.90 12.96
C GLU A 140 -3.56 16.22 11.82
N ALA A 141 -3.55 14.90 11.78
CA ALA A 141 -2.94 14.13 10.71
C ALA A 141 -3.71 14.28 9.39
N ALA A 142 -5.03 14.25 9.42
CA ALA A 142 -5.88 14.49 8.26
C ALA A 142 -5.65 15.90 7.67
N ASP A 143 -5.61 16.90 8.52
CA ASP A 143 -5.33 18.29 8.14
C ASP A 143 -3.94 18.44 7.51
N ALA A 144 -2.93 17.75 8.07
CA ALA A 144 -1.58 17.75 7.50
C ALA A 144 -1.54 17.16 6.08
N ILE A 145 -2.36 16.14 5.78
CA ILE A 145 -2.46 15.58 4.42
C ILE A 145 -3.16 16.55 3.50
N VAL A 146 -4.36 17.02 3.88
CA VAL A 146 -5.23 17.86 3.02
C VAL A 146 -4.59 19.21 2.69
N ASN A 147 -3.82 19.78 3.63
CA ASN A 147 -3.15 21.06 3.43
C ASN A 147 -1.82 20.94 2.65
N CYS A 148 -1.38 19.74 2.30
CA CYS A 148 -0.20 19.54 1.48
C CYS A 148 -0.56 19.41 -0.01
N LYS A 149 -0.06 20.34 -0.85
CA LYS A 149 -0.39 20.42 -2.28
C LYS A 149 -0.13 19.11 -3.06
N ASN A 150 0.91 18.38 -2.69
CA ASN A 150 1.36 17.19 -3.42
C ASN A 150 0.99 15.87 -2.72
N LEU A 151 0.14 15.93 -1.68
CA LEU A 151 -0.48 14.76 -1.08
C LEU A 151 -1.97 14.71 -1.44
N GLU A 152 -2.46 13.51 -1.70
CA GLU A 152 -3.88 13.23 -1.89
C GLU A 152 -4.38 12.40 -0.70
N PHE A 153 -5.38 12.90 0.02
CA PHE A 153 -6.05 12.11 1.06
C PHE A 153 -6.89 11.02 0.40
N TYR A 154 -6.33 9.81 0.32
CA TYR A 154 -6.96 8.70 -0.41
C TYR A 154 -8.05 8.00 0.41
N GLY A 155 -7.95 8.05 1.73
CA GLY A 155 -8.95 7.50 2.64
C GLY A 155 -8.40 7.16 4.02
N VAL A 156 -9.25 6.54 4.81
CA VAL A 156 -8.90 6.01 6.14
C VAL A 156 -8.74 4.51 6.05
N GLY A 157 -7.69 3.98 6.66
CA GLY A 157 -7.40 2.56 6.72
C GLY A 157 -7.37 2.02 8.15
N VAL A 158 -7.68 0.75 8.28
CA VAL A 158 -7.54 0.00 9.54
C VAL A 158 -6.88 -1.33 9.26
N ASN A 159 -6.10 -1.84 10.20
CA ASN A 159 -5.72 -3.24 10.24
C ASN A 159 -6.67 -3.99 11.15
N LEU A 160 -7.12 -5.13 10.68
CA LEU A 160 -7.88 -6.08 11.49
C LEU A 160 -7.00 -7.29 11.75
N THR A 161 -6.99 -7.72 13.00
CA THR A 161 -6.17 -8.85 13.46
C THR A 161 -6.43 -10.11 12.65
N CYS A 162 -5.38 -10.87 12.46
CA CYS A 162 -5.47 -12.18 11.82
C CYS A 162 -6.24 -13.16 12.72
#